data_8f3ebb35d333dadce0b1339c499a331c
#
_entry.id   8f3ebb35d333dadce0b1339c499a331c
#
_cell.length_a   1.000
_cell.length_b   1.000
_cell.length_c   1.000
_cell.angle_alpha   90.00
_cell.angle_beta   90.00
_cell.angle_gamma   90.00
#
_symmetry.space_group_name_H-M   'P 1'
#
loop_
_entity.id
_entity.type
_entity.pdbx_description
1 polymer ?
#
loop_
_entity_poly.entity_id
_entity_poly.type
_entity_poly.pdbx_seq_one_letter_code
_entity_poly.pdbx_strand_id
1 'polypeptide(L)'
;MTPESVLRYAIKSSEDYQTFPRLSGEFEKQKAILLSVSDLQYQHNGVLVEIIEKSSGHGVPFVILVNDDKQLKSTVELLDSIGCDLSHVSLYPLKLDTIWLRDFGPRFAEIESGAQSIDFYYNGQRPLDDKFPISWGKLSKDEVSRIKWTLQGGNMQSNGNGFAFVSSRLFQDNAIQLPHASHNTDFEFEKRRLVVDAFKKGCNIDRLLILEPLRPEATKHVDMFATFVAEDTVVVAEVDKNADPQNAKVLEYNINLLKQVKVDGERLKIERIKFPPRNGKYWSPYTNIILANNLLLMPVYDSDPPATVKAALDVYRRLLPDHHVDTVNMTSMQKLEGALHCMSINVPDYAKLPSGMMSVKQARVAVNQTGYVSKAKSNLSKASRNEKNQEPPEINGTPKFVSANKSSDMLDNVATFNGSLDAPESDQKKTGHSFANKTTKVANSTKPPIVQPDAVRADKLLNKQLSNPLVDKSQVAAVMTYRRKFVDESRQFSVDAYAIGLQQDRVLLRRVGVPKELTLPIDRLCEEDRQWLDKNDRKIRDNGDKVRRFVISNGL
;
A
#
# COMPACT_ATOMS: atom_id res chain seq x y z
N MET A 1 -9.89 -22.11 7.50
CA MET A 1 -9.40 -22.59 6.18
C MET A 1 -8.02 -23.19 6.38
N THR A 2 -7.76 -24.36 5.86
CA THR A 2 -6.41 -24.91 5.86
C THR A 2 -5.54 -24.09 4.90
N PRO A 3 -4.22 -24.00 5.13
CA PRO A 3 -3.27 -23.36 4.19
C PRO A 3 -3.42 -23.83 2.74
N GLU A 4 -3.86 -25.08 2.53
CA GLU A 4 -4.15 -25.64 1.21
C GLU A 4 -5.28 -24.91 0.45
N SER A 5 -6.24 -24.29 1.15
CA SER A 5 -7.32 -23.58 0.46
C SER A 5 -6.87 -22.27 -0.18
N VAL A 6 -5.84 -21.61 0.37
CA VAL A 6 -5.23 -20.40 -0.21
C VAL A 6 -4.36 -20.74 -1.41
N LEU A 7 -3.63 -21.86 -1.35
CA LEU A 7 -2.78 -22.36 -2.44
C LEU A 7 -3.58 -22.94 -3.64
N ARG A 8 -4.78 -23.48 -3.40
CA ARG A 8 -5.63 -24.02 -4.49
C ARG A 8 -6.11 -22.99 -5.48
N TYR A 9 -6.05 -21.67 -5.16
CA TYR A 9 -6.37 -20.60 -6.11
C TYR A 9 -5.27 -20.36 -7.16
N ALA A 10 -4.10 -20.93 -6.99
CA ALA A 10 -2.97 -20.80 -7.88
C ALA A 10 -2.79 -21.97 -8.86
N ILE A 11 -3.63 -23.02 -8.84
CA ILE A 11 -3.37 -24.23 -9.63
C ILE A 11 -4.61 -24.60 -10.46
N LYS A 12 -4.57 -24.35 -11.75
CA LYS A 12 -4.82 -25.13 -12.95
C LYS A 12 -5.35 -24.28 -14.10
N SER A 13 -4.56 -24.13 -15.11
CA SER A 13 -4.88 -24.48 -16.49
C SER A 13 -3.59 -24.61 -17.27
N SER A 14 -3.13 -25.82 -17.45
CA SER A 14 -2.31 -26.18 -18.60
C SER A 14 -3.21 -26.04 -19.82
N GLU A 15 -2.69 -25.40 -20.81
CA GLU A 15 -3.13 -25.32 -22.21
C GLU A 15 -3.40 -23.85 -22.62
N ASP A 16 -2.50 -23.40 -23.43
CA ASP A 16 -2.25 -22.14 -24.10
C ASP A 16 -1.18 -21.29 -23.41
N TYR A 17 0.08 -21.60 -23.72
CA TYR A 17 1.22 -20.71 -23.50
C TYR A 17 1.13 -19.50 -24.44
N GLN A 18 0.25 -18.57 -24.13
CA GLN A 18 0.49 -17.19 -24.51
C GLN A 18 1.70 -16.73 -23.70
N THR A 19 2.72 -16.21 -24.37
CA THR A 19 3.86 -15.53 -23.73
C THR A 19 3.34 -14.29 -23.03
N PHE A 20 2.92 -14.43 -21.76
CA PHE A 20 2.55 -13.29 -20.93
C PHE A 20 3.82 -12.48 -20.63
N PRO A 21 3.71 -11.14 -20.45
CA PRO A 21 4.84 -10.32 -20.01
C PRO A 21 5.40 -10.84 -18.68
N ARG A 22 6.72 -11.10 -18.59
CA ARG A 22 7.39 -11.62 -17.39
C ARG A 22 7.81 -10.48 -16.46
N LEU A 23 7.31 -10.47 -15.23
CA LEU A 23 7.78 -9.55 -14.21
C LEU A 23 9.08 -10.07 -13.60
N SER A 24 10.20 -9.35 -13.76
CA SER A 24 11.51 -9.72 -13.22
C SER A 24 11.60 -9.59 -11.70
N GLY A 25 12.54 -10.30 -11.08
CA GLY A 25 12.99 -10.05 -9.73
C GLY A 25 13.94 -8.85 -9.66
N GLU A 26 13.99 -8.16 -8.53
CA GLU A 26 14.86 -6.99 -8.37
C GLU A 26 16.34 -7.36 -8.19
N PHE A 27 16.64 -8.60 -7.87
CA PHE A 27 17.99 -9.17 -7.86
C PHE A 27 18.54 -9.45 -9.26
N GLU A 28 17.72 -9.43 -10.30
CA GLU A 28 18.17 -9.54 -11.68
C GLU A 28 18.89 -8.25 -12.12
N LYS A 29 19.56 -8.32 -13.26
CA LYS A 29 20.34 -7.18 -13.78
C LYS A 29 19.49 -5.93 -13.98
N GLN A 30 19.91 -4.82 -13.40
CA GLN A 30 19.24 -3.53 -13.45
C GLN A 30 20.00 -2.55 -14.35
N LYS A 31 19.29 -1.81 -15.18
CA LYS A 31 19.80 -0.73 -16.01
C LYS A 31 20.05 0.55 -15.21
N ALA A 32 19.15 0.83 -14.26
CA ALA A 32 19.25 1.99 -13.37
C ALA A 32 18.36 1.84 -12.14
N ILE A 33 18.66 2.63 -11.12
CA ILE A 33 17.77 2.92 -9.99
C ILE A 33 17.25 4.35 -10.14
N LEU A 34 15.92 4.54 -10.10
CA LEU A 34 15.31 5.86 -10.08
C LEU A 34 15.15 6.34 -8.64
N LEU A 35 15.47 7.61 -8.42
CA LEU A 35 15.20 8.36 -7.19
C LEU A 35 14.48 9.66 -7.54
N SER A 36 13.73 10.24 -6.61
CA SER A 36 13.10 11.55 -6.79
C SER A 36 13.48 12.49 -5.64
N VAL A 37 13.59 13.77 -5.93
CA VAL A 37 13.80 14.83 -4.94
C VAL A 37 12.56 15.70 -4.73
N SER A 38 11.38 15.25 -5.18
CA SER A 38 10.15 16.07 -5.25
C SER A 38 9.74 16.67 -3.90
N ASP A 39 9.86 15.90 -2.82
CA ASP A 39 9.51 16.32 -1.45
C ASP A 39 10.71 16.38 -0.51
N LEU A 40 11.92 16.12 -1.01
CA LEU A 40 13.11 16.15 -0.15
C LEU A 40 13.34 17.57 0.36
N GLN A 41 13.17 17.72 1.67
CA GLN A 41 13.60 18.89 2.41
C GLN A 41 15.08 18.76 2.78
N TYR A 42 15.73 19.87 3.15
CA TYR A 42 17.14 19.90 3.51
C TYR A 42 17.55 18.83 4.54
N GLN A 43 16.66 18.51 5.48
CA GLN A 43 16.91 17.49 6.50
C GLN A 43 17.05 16.05 5.96
N HIS A 44 16.62 15.80 4.71
CA HIS A 44 16.69 14.48 4.08
C HIS A 44 17.77 14.38 2.99
N ASN A 45 18.41 15.49 2.65
CA ASN A 45 19.47 15.52 1.64
C ASN A 45 20.63 14.58 2.00
N GLY A 46 20.90 14.38 3.29
CA GLY A 46 21.92 13.43 3.76
C GLY A 46 21.67 11.99 3.31
N VAL A 47 20.41 11.56 3.21
CA VAL A 47 20.06 10.23 2.72
C VAL A 47 20.43 10.08 1.25
N LEU A 48 20.09 11.07 0.40
CA LEU A 48 20.46 11.05 -1.01
C LEU A 48 21.99 11.04 -1.21
N VAL A 49 22.69 11.88 -0.45
CA VAL A 49 24.16 11.94 -0.45
C VAL A 49 24.73 10.57 -0.13
N GLU A 50 24.29 9.95 0.95
CA GLU A 50 24.81 8.67 1.40
C GLU A 50 24.52 7.54 0.41
N ILE A 51 23.33 7.50 -0.23
CA ILE A 51 23.01 6.55 -1.30
C ILE A 51 24.01 6.70 -2.46
N ILE A 52 24.24 7.93 -2.93
CA ILE A 52 25.11 8.19 -4.08
C ILE A 52 26.58 7.89 -3.74
N GLU A 53 27.05 8.29 -2.55
CA GLU A 53 28.40 8.03 -2.09
C GLU A 53 28.69 6.54 -1.97
N LYS A 54 27.78 5.78 -1.31
CA LYS A 54 27.88 4.33 -1.11
C LYS A 54 27.73 3.51 -2.39
N SER A 55 27.09 4.05 -3.42
CA SER A 55 26.95 3.41 -4.73
C SER A 55 28.12 3.70 -5.70
N SER A 56 28.97 4.67 -5.37
CA SER A 56 30.10 5.05 -6.23
C SER A 56 31.08 3.90 -6.43
N GLY A 57 31.48 3.65 -7.66
CA GLY A 57 32.40 2.57 -8.03
C GLY A 57 31.78 1.17 -8.14
N HIS A 58 30.50 0.99 -7.85
CA HIS A 58 29.82 -0.32 -7.89
C HIS A 58 29.00 -0.57 -9.16
N GLY A 59 29.11 0.30 -10.18
CA GLY A 59 28.52 0.07 -11.50
C GLY A 59 27.00 0.07 -11.58
N VAL A 60 26.32 0.64 -10.57
CA VAL A 60 24.85 0.80 -10.57
C VAL A 60 24.50 2.22 -10.98
N PRO A 61 23.87 2.45 -12.15
CA PRO A 61 23.45 3.78 -12.56
C PRO A 61 22.26 4.27 -11.73
N PHE A 62 22.31 5.54 -11.33
CA PHE A 62 21.20 6.23 -10.68
C PHE A 62 20.66 7.34 -11.57
N VAL A 63 19.33 7.47 -11.62
CA VAL A 63 18.65 8.57 -12.29
C VAL A 63 17.83 9.34 -11.26
N ILE A 64 18.19 10.61 -11.05
CA ILE A 64 17.51 11.48 -10.10
C ILE A 64 16.48 12.34 -10.84
N LEU A 65 15.21 12.18 -10.49
CA LEU A 65 14.10 12.94 -11.06
C LEU A 65 13.96 14.27 -10.34
N VAL A 66 13.88 15.37 -11.11
CA VAL A 66 13.78 16.75 -10.59
C VAL A 66 12.54 17.45 -11.16
N ASN A 67 11.82 18.22 -10.31
CA ASN A 67 10.56 18.85 -10.69
C ASN A 67 10.70 20.13 -11.51
N ASP A 68 11.76 20.91 -11.23
CA ASP A 68 11.95 22.25 -11.80
C ASP A 68 13.42 22.69 -11.77
N ASP A 69 13.69 23.88 -12.32
CA ASP A 69 15.04 24.43 -12.40
C ASP A 69 15.65 24.71 -11.02
N LYS A 70 14.84 25.01 -10.00
CA LYS A 70 15.30 25.24 -8.63
C LYS A 70 15.79 23.93 -8.03
N GLN A 71 15.01 22.84 -8.16
CA GLN A 71 15.43 21.52 -7.70
C GLN A 71 16.63 21.00 -8.48
N LEU A 72 16.67 21.21 -9.81
CA LEU A 72 17.85 20.85 -10.61
C LEU A 72 19.10 21.52 -10.04
N LYS A 73 19.03 22.83 -9.78
CA LYS A 73 20.16 23.60 -9.24
C LYS A 73 20.57 23.08 -7.85
N SER A 74 19.65 22.98 -6.91
CA SER A 74 19.96 22.51 -5.56
C SER A 74 20.47 21.07 -5.52
N THR A 75 19.98 20.20 -6.43
CA THR A 75 20.48 18.83 -6.54
C THR A 75 21.89 18.78 -7.09
N VAL A 76 22.21 19.60 -8.10
CA VAL A 76 23.59 19.72 -8.62
C VAL A 76 24.54 20.23 -7.55
N GLU A 77 24.16 21.29 -6.81
CA GLU A 77 24.97 21.83 -5.70
C GLU A 77 25.21 20.78 -4.62
N LEU A 78 24.17 19.97 -4.30
CA LEU A 78 24.28 18.88 -3.35
C LEU A 78 25.24 17.79 -3.85
N LEU A 79 25.09 17.34 -5.09
CA LEU A 79 25.95 16.32 -5.69
C LEU A 79 27.41 16.80 -5.80
N ASP A 80 27.64 18.10 -6.08
CA ASP A 80 28.97 18.69 -6.13
C ASP A 80 29.68 18.72 -4.76
N SER A 81 28.91 18.68 -3.67
CA SER A 81 29.46 18.58 -2.31
C SER A 81 29.94 17.16 -1.96
N ILE A 82 29.54 16.14 -2.73
CA ILE A 82 29.97 14.75 -2.54
C ILE A 82 31.35 14.60 -3.21
N GLY A 83 32.35 14.22 -2.47
CA GLY A 83 33.72 14.09 -2.97
C GLY A 83 34.03 12.82 -3.78
N CYS A 84 33.00 12.12 -4.31
CA CYS A 84 33.17 10.86 -5.03
C CYS A 84 32.95 11.01 -6.55
N ASP A 85 33.23 9.92 -7.32
CA ASP A 85 32.89 9.85 -8.74
C ASP A 85 31.37 9.79 -8.93
N LEU A 86 30.84 10.74 -9.71
CA LEU A 86 29.44 10.88 -10.05
C LEU A 86 29.12 10.41 -11.49
N SER A 87 30.02 9.69 -12.13
CA SER A 87 29.83 9.19 -13.50
C SER A 87 28.64 8.25 -13.65
N HIS A 88 28.24 7.59 -12.55
CA HIS A 88 27.09 6.69 -12.45
C HIS A 88 25.76 7.43 -12.19
N VAL A 89 25.77 8.78 -12.04
CA VAL A 89 24.59 9.58 -11.73
C VAL A 89 24.14 10.40 -12.93
N SER A 90 22.85 10.35 -13.21
CA SER A 90 22.18 11.19 -14.20
C SER A 90 20.98 11.90 -13.58
N LEU A 91 20.61 13.07 -14.11
CA LEU A 91 19.42 13.82 -13.74
C LEU A 91 18.42 13.84 -14.89
N TYR A 92 17.14 13.81 -14.57
CA TYR A 92 16.07 13.87 -15.55
C TYR A 92 14.92 14.78 -15.07
N PRO A 93 14.48 15.78 -15.88
CA PRO A 93 13.40 16.69 -15.49
C PRO A 93 12.04 16.00 -15.67
N LEU A 94 11.47 15.53 -14.56
CA LEU A 94 10.15 14.93 -14.53
C LEU A 94 9.45 15.28 -13.21
N LYS A 95 8.31 15.99 -13.30
CA LYS A 95 7.59 16.49 -12.14
C LYS A 95 6.74 15.38 -11.51
N LEU A 96 6.93 15.17 -10.21
CA LEU A 96 6.19 14.25 -9.36
C LEU A 96 5.67 14.98 -8.12
N ASP A 97 4.68 14.39 -7.44
CA ASP A 97 4.15 14.96 -6.20
C ASP A 97 5.01 14.57 -4.99
N THR A 98 5.63 13.37 -5.00
CA THR A 98 6.42 12.86 -3.86
C THR A 98 7.68 12.08 -4.26
N ILE A 99 8.47 11.68 -3.24
CA ILE A 99 9.66 10.84 -3.40
C ILE A 99 9.36 9.34 -3.37
N TRP A 100 8.14 8.94 -3.05
CA TRP A 100 7.78 7.54 -2.80
C TRP A 100 7.55 6.77 -4.10
N LEU A 101 8.58 6.74 -4.96
CA LEU A 101 8.52 6.18 -6.30
C LEU A 101 8.03 4.73 -6.33
N ARG A 102 8.38 3.95 -5.32
CA ARG A 102 8.02 2.55 -5.22
C ARG A 102 6.51 2.33 -5.22
N ASP A 103 5.75 3.24 -4.59
CA ASP A 103 4.33 3.05 -4.37
C ASP A 103 3.50 3.27 -5.64
N PHE A 104 3.96 4.16 -6.50
CA PHE A 104 3.21 4.58 -7.69
C PHE A 104 3.95 4.39 -9.01
N GLY A 105 5.20 4.00 -8.97
CA GLY A 105 6.00 3.86 -10.19
C GLY A 105 5.66 2.60 -10.99
N PRO A 106 6.13 2.54 -12.24
CA PRO A 106 5.89 1.39 -13.10
C PRO A 106 6.49 0.11 -12.53
N ARG A 107 5.78 -0.99 -12.70
CA ARG A 107 6.39 -2.32 -12.65
C ARG A 107 6.77 -2.68 -14.08
N PHE A 108 7.99 -3.13 -14.27
CA PHE A 108 8.47 -3.47 -15.62
C PHE A 108 8.33 -4.96 -15.85
N ALA A 109 7.63 -5.32 -16.93
CA ALA A 109 7.59 -6.69 -17.41
C ALA A 109 8.36 -6.82 -18.72
N GLU A 110 9.10 -7.90 -18.87
CA GLU A 110 9.80 -8.26 -20.10
C GLU A 110 8.80 -8.81 -21.11
N ILE A 111 8.91 -8.33 -22.36
CA ILE A 111 8.13 -8.78 -23.51
C ILE A 111 9.09 -8.99 -24.69
N GLU A 112 8.65 -9.64 -25.76
CA GLU A 112 9.50 -9.89 -26.94
C GLU A 112 10.11 -8.62 -27.53
N SER A 113 9.39 -7.48 -27.50
CA SER A 113 9.85 -6.19 -28.03
C SER A 113 10.74 -5.40 -27.06
N GLY A 114 10.96 -5.87 -25.83
CA GLY A 114 11.75 -5.21 -24.78
C GLY A 114 11.03 -5.14 -23.44
N ALA A 115 10.47 -4.00 -23.06
CA ALA A 115 9.76 -3.83 -21.80
C ALA A 115 8.33 -3.35 -22.00
N GLN A 116 7.47 -3.77 -21.06
CA GLN A 116 6.16 -3.21 -20.84
C GLN A 116 6.12 -2.56 -19.46
N SER A 117 5.75 -1.29 -19.42
CA SER A 117 5.48 -0.53 -18.19
C SER A 117 4.09 -0.88 -17.69
N ILE A 118 4.00 -1.59 -16.58
CA ILE A 118 2.72 -1.97 -15.96
C ILE A 118 2.31 -0.84 -15.02
N ASP A 119 1.12 -0.31 -15.27
CA ASP A 119 0.48 0.75 -14.49
C ASP A 119 -0.66 0.17 -13.65
N PHE A 120 -0.53 0.28 -12.32
CA PHE A 120 -1.59 -0.03 -11.36
C PHE A 120 -2.23 1.27 -10.88
N TYR A 121 -3.51 1.24 -10.51
CA TYR A 121 -4.11 2.40 -9.89
C TYR A 121 -3.43 2.72 -8.56
N TYR A 122 -3.07 3.99 -8.41
CA TYR A 122 -2.58 4.55 -7.16
C TYR A 122 -3.70 5.30 -6.45
N ASN A 123 -3.95 4.96 -5.19
CA ASN A 123 -5.08 5.50 -4.41
C ASN A 123 -4.77 6.81 -3.67
N GLY A 124 -3.63 7.42 -3.94
CA GLY A 124 -3.24 8.72 -3.38
C GLY A 124 -3.93 9.90 -4.08
N GLN A 125 -4.09 11.03 -3.38
CA GLN A 125 -4.52 12.30 -3.98
C GLN A 125 -3.33 13.02 -4.66
N ARG A 126 -2.56 12.29 -5.48
CA ARG A 126 -1.29 12.70 -6.07
C ARG A 126 -1.33 12.42 -7.56
N PRO A 127 -1.91 13.34 -8.36
CA PRO A 127 -2.22 13.08 -9.77
C PRO A 127 -0.98 12.97 -10.65
N LEU A 128 0.17 13.55 -10.26
CA LEU A 128 1.40 13.40 -11.02
C LEU A 128 2.05 12.04 -10.76
N ASP A 129 1.97 11.59 -9.51
CA ASP A 129 2.44 10.27 -9.09
C ASP A 129 1.63 9.17 -9.79
N ASP A 130 0.28 9.25 -9.77
CA ASP A 130 -0.60 8.28 -10.43
C ASP A 130 -0.37 8.17 -11.96
N LYS A 131 0.07 9.26 -12.59
CA LYS A 131 0.38 9.28 -14.03
C LYS A 131 1.80 8.88 -14.37
N PHE A 132 2.66 8.65 -13.37
CA PHE A 132 4.08 8.41 -13.61
C PHE A 132 4.34 7.18 -14.50
N PRO A 133 3.72 6.00 -14.28
CA PRO A 133 3.97 4.82 -15.13
C PRO A 133 3.68 5.08 -16.62
N ILE A 134 2.57 5.76 -16.89
CA ILE A 134 2.18 6.12 -18.27
C ILE A 134 3.16 7.13 -18.87
N SER A 135 3.53 8.15 -18.08
CA SER A 135 4.45 9.19 -18.53
C SER A 135 5.84 8.63 -18.80
N TRP A 136 6.33 7.76 -17.91
CA TRP A 136 7.63 7.10 -18.06
C TRP A 136 7.65 6.19 -19.29
N GLY A 137 6.68 5.30 -19.44
CA GLY A 137 6.61 4.40 -20.60
C GLY A 137 6.58 5.15 -21.94
N LYS A 138 5.83 6.26 -22.03
CA LYS A 138 5.85 7.12 -23.23
C LYS A 138 7.21 7.76 -23.48
N LEU A 139 7.90 8.20 -22.44
CA LEU A 139 9.21 8.85 -22.54
C LEU A 139 10.32 7.86 -22.89
N SER A 140 10.28 6.66 -22.31
CA SER A 140 11.22 5.57 -22.59
C SER A 140 10.90 4.85 -23.91
N LYS A 141 9.71 5.04 -24.47
CA LYS A 141 9.18 4.29 -25.63
C LYS A 141 9.03 2.80 -25.32
N ASP A 142 8.72 2.46 -24.11
CA ASP A 142 8.28 1.13 -23.71
C ASP A 142 6.76 1.02 -23.90
N GLU A 143 6.26 -0.19 -24.08
CA GLU A 143 4.83 -0.41 -24.09
C GLU A 143 4.24 -0.07 -22.71
N VAL A 144 2.97 0.34 -22.67
CA VAL A 144 2.27 0.64 -21.42
C VAL A 144 1.00 -0.17 -21.36
N SER A 145 0.80 -0.88 -20.27
CA SER A 145 -0.45 -1.59 -19.96
C SER A 145 -0.97 -1.21 -18.60
N ARG A 146 -2.29 -1.07 -18.48
CA ARG A 146 -2.95 -0.76 -17.21
C ARG A 146 -3.66 -1.98 -16.64
N ILE A 147 -3.34 -2.28 -15.40
CA ILE A 147 -4.10 -3.24 -14.58
C ILE A 147 -5.03 -2.45 -13.66
N LYS A 148 -6.33 -2.64 -13.81
CA LYS A 148 -7.37 -1.88 -13.07
C LYS A 148 -7.55 -2.31 -11.61
N TRP A 149 -6.45 -2.64 -10.95
CA TRP A 149 -6.42 -2.91 -9.52
C TRP A 149 -5.53 -1.88 -8.84
N THR A 150 -5.95 -1.44 -7.67
CA THR A 150 -5.12 -0.59 -6.81
C THR A 150 -4.04 -1.44 -6.18
N LEU A 151 -2.79 -1.10 -6.46
CA LEU A 151 -1.62 -1.72 -5.87
C LEU A 151 -0.51 -0.68 -5.70
N GLN A 152 -0.02 -0.54 -4.49
CA GLN A 152 1.22 0.18 -4.23
C GLN A 152 2.40 -0.78 -4.42
N GLY A 153 3.40 -0.39 -5.20
CA GLY A 153 4.47 -1.29 -5.62
C GLY A 153 5.31 -1.87 -4.48
N GLY A 154 5.42 -1.16 -3.33
CA GLY A 154 6.05 -1.69 -2.11
C GLY A 154 5.30 -2.89 -1.52
N ASN A 155 4.03 -3.03 -1.87
CA ASN A 155 3.22 -4.18 -1.48
C ASN A 155 3.30 -5.36 -2.46
N MET A 156 4.36 -5.48 -3.25
CA MET A 156 4.55 -6.60 -4.16
C MET A 156 6.02 -6.96 -4.32
N GLN A 157 6.34 -8.22 -4.12
CA GLN A 157 7.66 -8.79 -4.40
C GLN A 157 7.50 -9.96 -5.38
N SER A 158 8.32 -9.99 -6.43
CA SER A 158 8.36 -11.04 -7.45
C SER A 158 9.69 -11.78 -7.42
N ASN A 159 9.64 -13.09 -7.63
CA ASN A 159 10.84 -13.92 -7.78
C ASN A 159 11.36 -14.01 -9.23
N GLY A 160 10.76 -13.28 -10.19
CA GLY A 160 11.17 -13.36 -11.59
C GLY A 160 10.68 -14.59 -12.35
N ASN A 161 10.13 -15.60 -11.68
CA ASN A 161 9.70 -16.88 -12.25
C ASN A 161 8.26 -17.23 -11.85
N GLY A 162 7.31 -16.34 -12.18
CA GLY A 162 5.88 -16.59 -12.03
C GLY A 162 5.35 -16.66 -10.59
N PHE A 163 6.19 -16.43 -9.58
CA PHE A 163 5.77 -16.35 -8.19
C PHE A 163 5.91 -14.92 -7.64
N ALA A 164 4.88 -14.46 -6.95
CA ALA A 164 4.92 -13.21 -6.20
C ALA A 164 4.18 -13.35 -4.88
N PHE A 165 4.48 -12.45 -3.94
CA PHE A 165 3.67 -12.27 -2.75
C PHE A 165 3.31 -10.80 -2.54
N VAL A 166 2.14 -10.61 -1.95
CA VAL A 166 1.58 -9.31 -1.54
C VAL A 166 1.01 -9.44 -0.14
N SER A 167 0.77 -8.33 0.55
CA SER A 167 0.02 -8.40 1.80
C SER A 167 -1.50 -8.37 1.55
N SER A 168 -2.26 -8.74 2.58
CA SER A 168 -3.72 -8.66 2.59
C SER A 168 -4.26 -7.24 2.36
N ARG A 169 -3.42 -6.20 2.39
CA ARG A 169 -3.76 -4.83 1.99
C ARG A 169 -4.30 -4.77 0.55
N LEU A 170 -3.78 -5.58 -0.39
CA LEU A 170 -4.29 -5.65 -1.77
C LEU A 170 -5.82 -5.80 -1.80
N PHE A 171 -6.37 -6.65 -0.96
CA PHE A 171 -7.82 -6.85 -0.91
C PHE A 171 -8.54 -5.66 -0.27
N GLN A 172 -7.96 -5.05 0.78
CA GLN A 172 -8.53 -3.88 1.43
C GLN A 172 -8.61 -2.68 0.48
N ASP A 173 -7.54 -2.41 -0.27
CA ASP A 173 -7.48 -1.30 -1.23
C ASP A 173 -8.46 -1.47 -2.39
N ASN A 174 -8.84 -2.70 -2.72
CA ASN A 174 -9.78 -3.03 -3.78
C ASN A 174 -11.19 -3.40 -3.28
N ALA A 175 -11.50 -3.13 -2.02
CA ALA A 175 -12.78 -3.42 -1.38
C ALA A 175 -13.20 -4.90 -1.50
N ILE A 176 -12.23 -5.81 -1.45
CA ILE A 176 -12.44 -7.26 -1.45
C ILE A 176 -12.40 -7.76 -0.02
N GLN A 177 -13.44 -8.46 0.41
CA GLN A 177 -13.48 -9.04 1.75
C GLN A 177 -12.55 -10.26 1.83
N LEU A 178 -11.76 -10.32 2.93
CA LEU A 178 -10.99 -11.51 3.25
C LEU A 178 -11.94 -12.64 3.65
N PRO A 179 -11.58 -13.91 3.35
CA PRO A 179 -12.43 -15.04 3.71
C PRO A 179 -12.43 -15.23 5.23
N HIS A 180 -13.47 -14.72 5.88
CA HIS A 180 -13.87 -15.21 7.19
C HIS A 180 -14.82 -16.39 6.98
N ALA A 181 -14.73 -17.41 7.83
CA ALA A 181 -15.45 -18.67 7.67
C ALA A 181 -16.99 -18.53 7.48
N SER A 182 -17.55 -17.38 7.83
CA SER A 182 -18.99 -17.08 7.74
C SER A 182 -19.42 -16.30 6.48
N HIS A 183 -18.51 -15.81 5.63
CA HIS A 183 -18.83 -14.90 4.51
C HIS A 183 -18.15 -15.28 3.20
N ASN A 184 -18.01 -16.56 2.93
CA ASN A 184 -17.47 -17.02 1.65
C ASN A 184 -18.59 -17.09 0.60
N THR A 185 -18.98 -15.91 0.08
CA THR A 185 -19.94 -15.85 -1.02
C THR A 185 -19.23 -16.14 -2.35
N ASP A 186 -19.93 -16.72 -3.31
CA ASP A 186 -19.41 -16.96 -4.66
C ASP A 186 -18.86 -15.68 -5.29
N PHE A 187 -19.45 -14.54 -4.96
CA PHE A 187 -19.05 -13.23 -5.43
C PHE A 187 -17.66 -12.80 -4.92
N GLU A 188 -17.33 -13.02 -3.64
CA GLU A 188 -16.01 -12.72 -3.10
C GLU A 188 -14.94 -13.69 -3.63
N PHE A 189 -15.32 -14.92 -3.91
CA PHE A 189 -14.48 -15.90 -4.58
C PHE A 189 -14.11 -15.41 -5.99
N GLU A 190 -15.10 -14.98 -6.77
CA GLU A 190 -14.90 -14.45 -8.13
C GLU A 190 -14.00 -13.21 -8.14
N LYS A 191 -14.18 -12.26 -7.23
CA LYS A 191 -13.30 -11.09 -7.13
C LYS A 191 -11.83 -11.48 -6.91
N ARG A 192 -11.58 -12.43 -5.99
CA ARG A 192 -10.21 -12.92 -5.74
C ARG A 192 -9.63 -13.60 -6.97
N ARG A 193 -10.42 -14.41 -7.67
CA ARG A 193 -10.02 -15.05 -8.92
C ARG A 193 -9.66 -14.00 -9.97
N LEU A 194 -10.45 -12.95 -10.13
CA LEU A 194 -10.18 -11.87 -11.08
C LEU A 194 -8.87 -11.12 -10.77
N VAL A 195 -8.54 -10.93 -9.50
CA VAL A 195 -7.23 -10.36 -9.11
C VAL A 195 -6.09 -11.26 -9.57
N VAL A 196 -6.15 -12.55 -9.23
CA VAL A 196 -5.11 -13.52 -9.64
C VAL A 196 -4.99 -13.60 -11.15
N ASP A 197 -6.11 -13.65 -11.88
CA ASP A 197 -6.15 -13.66 -13.34
C ASP A 197 -5.49 -12.39 -13.94
N ALA A 198 -5.70 -11.22 -13.35
CA ALA A 198 -5.09 -9.98 -13.81
C ALA A 198 -3.57 -9.99 -13.63
N PHE A 199 -3.08 -10.49 -12.48
CA PHE A 199 -1.64 -10.66 -12.25
C PHE A 199 -1.02 -11.69 -13.19
N LYS A 200 -1.72 -12.81 -13.46
CA LYS A 200 -1.28 -13.80 -14.43
C LYS A 200 -1.16 -13.18 -15.83
N LYS A 201 -2.20 -12.52 -16.31
CA LYS A 201 -2.23 -11.94 -17.66
C LYS A 201 -1.28 -10.76 -17.84
N GLY A 202 -1.13 -9.92 -16.80
CA GLY A 202 -0.36 -8.69 -16.89
C GLY A 202 1.11 -8.82 -16.52
N CYS A 203 1.45 -9.81 -15.68
CA CYS A 203 2.76 -9.94 -15.07
C CYS A 203 3.35 -11.35 -15.17
N ASN A 204 2.64 -12.31 -15.77
CA ASN A 204 2.96 -13.74 -15.76
C ASN A 204 3.16 -14.30 -14.34
N ILE A 205 2.39 -13.78 -13.38
CA ILE A 205 2.35 -14.30 -12.02
C ILE A 205 1.26 -15.37 -11.96
N ASP A 206 1.66 -16.61 -12.00
CA ASP A 206 0.76 -17.76 -11.90
C ASP A 206 0.54 -18.21 -10.45
N ARG A 207 1.39 -17.78 -9.52
CA ARG A 207 1.30 -18.02 -8.09
C ARG A 207 1.42 -16.72 -7.29
N LEU A 208 0.29 -16.25 -6.76
CA LEU A 208 0.21 -15.06 -5.91
C LEU A 208 -0.09 -15.48 -4.47
N LEU A 209 0.86 -15.27 -3.55
CA LEU A 209 0.69 -15.56 -2.13
C LEU A 209 0.29 -14.29 -1.36
N ILE A 210 -0.70 -14.42 -0.49
CA ILE A 210 -1.16 -13.33 0.35
C ILE A 210 -0.58 -13.51 1.76
N LEU A 211 0.20 -12.54 2.20
CA LEU A 211 0.83 -12.49 3.51
C LEU A 211 0.11 -11.52 4.45
N GLU A 212 0.23 -11.73 5.76
CA GLU A 212 -0.28 -10.80 6.76
C GLU A 212 0.74 -9.69 7.03
N PRO A 213 0.31 -8.40 7.06
CA PRO A 213 1.20 -7.27 7.31
C PRO A 213 1.57 -7.16 8.80
N LEU A 214 2.67 -6.48 9.09
CA LEU A 214 3.08 -6.10 10.46
C LEU A 214 2.10 -5.09 11.10
N ARG A 215 2.11 -5.02 12.44
CA ARG A 215 1.20 -4.16 13.24
C ARG A 215 1.94 -3.52 14.44
N PRO A 216 1.77 -2.22 14.69
CA PRO A 216 1.29 -1.22 13.74
C PRO A 216 2.35 -1.00 12.67
N GLU A 217 1.93 -0.91 11.43
CA GLU A 217 2.75 -0.51 10.30
C GLU A 217 1.82 0.22 9.30
N ALA A 218 2.17 1.46 8.94
CA ALA A 218 1.25 2.36 8.27
C ALA A 218 0.96 1.94 6.83
N THR A 219 1.97 1.47 6.12
CA THR A 219 1.85 1.11 4.70
C THR A 219 1.25 -0.27 4.52
N LYS A 220 1.43 -1.17 5.48
CA LYS A 220 1.07 -2.60 5.41
C LYS A 220 1.69 -3.33 4.22
N HIS A 221 2.84 -2.86 3.75
CA HIS A 221 3.55 -3.40 2.60
C HIS A 221 4.40 -4.61 2.97
N VAL A 222 4.59 -5.48 1.99
CA VAL A 222 5.44 -6.67 2.18
C VAL A 222 6.93 -6.35 2.24
N ASP A 223 7.39 -5.30 1.57
CA ASP A 223 8.79 -4.87 1.58
C ASP A 223 9.27 -4.39 2.97
N MET A 224 8.34 -4.12 3.87
CA MET A 224 8.61 -3.80 5.27
C MET A 224 9.07 -5.02 6.09
N PHE A 225 8.90 -6.25 5.58
CA PHE A 225 9.27 -7.45 6.33
C PHE A 225 9.77 -8.62 5.47
N ALA A 226 9.69 -8.54 4.14
CA ALA A 226 10.15 -9.61 3.26
C ALA A 226 10.65 -9.06 1.92
N THR A 227 11.74 -9.63 1.40
CA THR A 227 12.32 -9.29 0.10
C THR A 227 13.00 -10.48 -0.54
N PHE A 228 12.91 -10.62 -1.87
CA PHE A 228 13.70 -11.59 -2.62
C PHE A 228 15.13 -11.09 -2.82
N VAL A 229 16.09 -12.00 -2.66
CA VAL A 229 17.51 -11.76 -2.98
C VAL A 229 18.02 -12.71 -4.06
N ALA A 230 17.23 -13.72 -4.40
CA ALA A 230 17.42 -14.61 -5.54
C ALA A 230 16.06 -15.23 -5.92
N GLU A 231 15.98 -15.89 -7.06
CA GLU A 231 14.76 -16.51 -7.56
C GLU A 231 14.11 -17.48 -6.55
N ASP A 232 14.94 -18.24 -5.84
CA ASP A 232 14.53 -19.25 -4.86
C ASP A 232 14.74 -18.84 -3.40
N THR A 233 15.21 -17.60 -3.13
CA THR A 233 15.62 -17.18 -1.80
C THR A 233 14.94 -15.88 -1.37
N VAL A 234 14.20 -15.94 -0.27
CA VAL A 234 13.54 -14.81 0.37
C VAL A 234 14.11 -14.55 1.76
N VAL A 235 14.41 -13.28 2.05
CA VAL A 235 14.79 -12.80 3.39
C VAL A 235 13.52 -12.30 4.09
N VAL A 236 13.25 -12.81 5.30
CA VAL A 236 12.06 -12.46 6.09
C VAL A 236 12.47 -11.96 7.46
N ALA A 237 11.87 -10.88 7.91
CA ALA A 237 12.10 -10.31 9.23
C ALA A 237 11.87 -11.33 10.36
N GLU A 238 12.64 -11.17 11.42
CA GLU A 238 12.44 -11.82 12.70
C GLU A 238 12.38 -10.78 13.80
N VAL A 239 11.38 -10.84 14.66
CA VAL A 239 11.26 -9.98 15.84
C VAL A 239 11.36 -10.80 17.12
N ASP A 240 11.83 -10.19 18.18
CA ASP A 240 11.87 -10.85 19.48
C ASP A 240 10.45 -11.17 19.97
N LYS A 241 10.17 -12.46 20.12
CA LYS A 241 8.83 -12.96 20.55
C LYS A 241 8.43 -12.48 21.95
N ASN A 242 9.38 -12.10 22.79
CA ASN A 242 9.08 -11.58 24.13
C ASN A 242 8.79 -10.08 24.09
N ALA A 243 9.45 -9.34 23.19
CA ALA A 243 9.24 -7.89 23.01
C ALA A 243 8.02 -7.59 22.11
N ASP A 244 7.80 -8.40 21.08
CA ASP A 244 6.67 -8.21 20.13
C ASP A 244 6.02 -9.56 19.76
N PRO A 245 5.28 -10.20 20.69
CA PRO A 245 4.68 -11.51 20.48
C PRO A 245 3.65 -11.52 19.35
N GLN A 246 2.97 -10.39 19.10
CA GLN A 246 1.96 -10.29 18.04
C GLN A 246 2.61 -10.39 16.66
N ASN A 247 3.64 -9.59 16.39
CA ASN A 247 4.31 -9.62 15.09
C ASN A 247 5.18 -10.87 14.92
N ALA A 248 5.73 -11.44 15.99
CA ALA A 248 6.37 -12.74 15.93
C ALA A 248 5.42 -13.83 15.42
N LYS A 249 4.16 -13.87 15.89
CA LYS A 249 3.14 -14.80 15.39
C LYS A 249 2.77 -14.53 13.93
N VAL A 250 2.64 -13.26 13.51
CA VAL A 250 2.35 -12.87 12.12
C VAL A 250 3.47 -13.36 11.21
N LEU A 251 4.73 -13.13 11.57
CA LEU A 251 5.88 -13.54 10.76
C LEU A 251 6.00 -15.08 10.68
N GLU A 252 5.78 -15.81 11.78
CA GLU A 252 5.76 -17.27 11.75
C GLU A 252 4.62 -17.83 10.87
N TYR A 253 3.44 -17.22 10.91
CA TYR A 253 2.34 -17.55 10.02
C TYR A 253 2.76 -17.36 8.54
N ASN A 254 3.32 -16.20 8.19
CA ASN A 254 3.80 -15.91 6.84
C ASN A 254 4.88 -16.91 6.38
N ILE A 255 5.82 -17.26 7.26
CA ILE A 255 6.86 -18.24 6.98
C ILE A 255 6.27 -19.61 6.71
N ASN A 256 5.26 -20.04 7.47
CA ASN A 256 4.60 -21.31 7.23
C ASN A 256 3.88 -21.37 5.88
N LEU A 257 3.39 -20.24 5.37
CA LEU A 257 2.87 -20.13 4.01
C LEU A 257 4.01 -20.23 2.97
N LEU A 258 5.08 -19.45 3.16
CA LEU A 258 6.24 -19.45 2.25
C LEU A 258 6.93 -20.82 2.16
N LYS A 259 7.03 -21.58 3.26
CA LYS A 259 7.59 -22.96 3.28
C LYS A 259 6.86 -23.94 2.37
N GLN A 260 5.62 -23.64 1.97
CA GLN A 260 4.83 -24.49 1.07
C GLN A 260 5.10 -24.17 -0.40
N VAL A 261 5.77 -23.06 -0.70
CA VAL A 261 6.11 -22.65 -2.05
C VAL A 261 7.28 -23.48 -2.57
N LYS A 262 7.17 -23.88 -3.83
CA LYS A 262 8.24 -24.52 -4.59
C LYS A 262 8.56 -23.68 -5.82
N VAL A 263 9.84 -23.52 -6.09
CA VAL A 263 10.40 -22.91 -7.29
C VAL A 263 11.18 -24.00 -7.99
N ASP A 264 10.83 -24.31 -9.24
CA ASP A 264 11.43 -25.41 -10.04
C ASP A 264 11.50 -26.76 -9.33
N GLY A 265 10.45 -27.08 -8.57
CA GLY A 265 10.34 -28.32 -7.83
C GLY A 265 10.96 -28.32 -6.43
N GLU A 266 11.90 -27.40 -6.15
CA GLU A 266 12.57 -27.25 -4.86
C GLU A 266 11.83 -26.26 -3.94
N ARG A 267 11.96 -26.45 -2.63
CA ARG A 267 11.34 -25.55 -1.66
C ARG A 267 12.05 -24.19 -1.66
N LEU A 268 11.25 -23.13 -1.55
CA LEU A 268 11.76 -21.77 -1.35
C LEU A 268 12.68 -21.72 -0.12
N LYS A 269 13.87 -21.14 -0.28
CA LYS A 269 14.82 -20.88 0.80
C LYS A 269 14.38 -19.63 1.56
N ILE A 270 14.20 -19.77 2.86
CA ILE A 270 13.74 -18.69 3.71
C ILE A 270 14.84 -18.37 4.72
N GLU A 271 15.41 -17.19 4.58
CA GLU A 271 16.43 -16.68 5.49
C GLU A 271 15.81 -15.68 6.47
N ARG A 272 16.24 -15.74 7.72
CA ARG A 272 15.73 -14.85 8.78
C ARG A 272 16.70 -13.69 9.01
N ILE A 273 16.14 -12.49 9.08
CA ILE A 273 16.91 -11.30 9.45
C ILE A 273 16.31 -10.65 10.70
N LYS A 274 17.11 -10.57 11.76
CA LYS A 274 16.63 -10.04 13.03
C LYS A 274 16.48 -8.52 12.94
N PHE A 275 15.26 -8.04 13.21
CA PHE A 275 14.98 -6.61 13.34
C PHE A 275 15.25 -6.15 14.77
N PRO A 276 15.71 -4.90 14.99
CA PRO A 276 15.77 -4.31 16.31
C PRO A 276 14.36 -4.09 16.87
N PRO A 277 14.23 -3.91 18.21
CA PRO A 277 12.96 -3.51 18.80
C PRO A 277 12.44 -2.22 18.18
N ARG A 278 11.13 -2.15 17.94
CA ARG A 278 10.50 -0.95 17.41
C ARG A 278 10.67 0.26 18.33
N ASN A 279 10.85 1.43 17.73
CA ASN A 279 10.78 2.70 18.45
C ASN A 279 9.33 3.22 18.42
N GLY A 280 8.52 2.83 19.40
CA GLY A 280 7.08 3.09 19.38
C GLY A 280 6.38 2.39 18.21
N LYS A 281 5.82 3.17 17.28
CA LYS A 281 5.19 2.64 16.05
C LYS A 281 6.17 2.48 14.87
N TYR A 282 7.37 3.04 14.99
CA TYR A 282 8.34 3.07 13.88
C TYR A 282 9.18 1.81 13.82
N TRP A 283 9.35 1.30 12.63
CA TRP A 283 10.15 0.13 12.31
C TRP A 283 11.53 0.51 11.80
N SER A 284 12.49 -0.40 11.95
CA SER A 284 13.77 -0.41 11.22
C SER A 284 13.74 -1.58 10.24
N PRO A 285 13.15 -1.38 9.05
CA PRO A 285 12.84 -2.48 8.12
C PRO A 285 14.08 -2.85 7.29
N TYR A 286 14.95 -3.70 7.80
CA TYR A 286 16.18 -4.14 7.13
C TYR A 286 15.93 -4.91 5.81
N THR A 287 14.68 -5.23 5.50
CA THR A 287 14.26 -5.79 4.21
C THR A 287 13.86 -4.74 3.17
N ASN A 288 13.74 -3.47 3.57
CA ASN A 288 13.39 -2.36 2.68
C ASN A 288 14.66 -1.78 2.00
N ILE A 289 15.35 -2.63 1.26
CA ILE A 289 16.69 -2.43 0.69
C ILE A 289 16.65 -1.83 -0.72
N ILE A 290 17.78 -1.24 -1.16
CA ILE A 290 18.10 -1.11 -2.58
C ILE A 290 19.00 -2.29 -2.95
N LEU A 291 18.54 -3.12 -3.88
CA LEU A 291 19.31 -4.23 -4.46
C LEU A 291 19.39 -4.04 -5.97
N ALA A 292 20.60 -3.92 -6.49
CA ALA A 292 20.83 -3.75 -7.93
C ALA A 292 22.23 -4.22 -8.32
N ASN A 293 22.32 -5.09 -9.30
CA ASN A 293 23.57 -5.64 -9.82
C ASN A 293 24.43 -6.25 -8.70
N ASN A 294 25.54 -5.62 -8.36
CA ASN A 294 26.44 -6.07 -7.28
C ASN A 294 26.40 -5.17 -6.04
N LEU A 295 25.33 -4.38 -5.85
CA LEU A 295 25.15 -3.47 -4.74
C LEU A 295 23.90 -3.83 -3.93
N LEU A 296 24.04 -3.88 -2.59
CA LEU A 296 22.95 -3.88 -1.65
C LEU A 296 23.15 -2.78 -0.62
N LEU A 297 22.16 -1.88 -0.50
CA LEU A 297 22.11 -0.86 0.54
C LEU A 297 20.96 -1.19 1.51
N MET A 298 21.31 -1.35 2.80
CA MET A 298 20.36 -1.66 3.86
C MET A 298 20.06 -0.41 4.71
N PRO A 299 18.80 -0.06 4.98
CA PRO A 299 18.46 1.05 5.86
C PRO A 299 18.86 0.72 7.30
N VAL A 300 19.46 1.71 8.00
CA VAL A 300 19.76 1.65 9.44
C VAL A 300 19.34 2.95 10.12
N TYR A 301 19.22 2.91 11.44
CA TYR A 301 18.77 4.05 12.23
C TYR A 301 19.68 4.21 13.46
N ASP A 302 19.86 5.44 13.94
CA ASP A 302 20.74 5.73 15.09
C ASP A 302 20.33 4.97 16.36
N SER A 303 19.06 4.60 16.45
CA SER A 303 18.54 3.79 17.58
C SER A 303 18.86 2.30 17.48
N ASP A 304 19.37 1.83 16.35
CA ASP A 304 19.58 0.39 16.12
C ASP A 304 20.80 -0.11 16.87
N PRO A 305 20.71 -1.23 17.61
CA PRO A 305 21.87 -1.79 18.29
C PRO A 305 22.93 -2.25 17.26
N PRO A 306 24.22 -1.83 17.41
CA PRO A 306 25.28 -2.17 16.45
C PRO A 306 25.43 -3.68 16.19
N ALA A 307 25.24 -4.51 17.22
CA ALA A 307 25.29 -5.96 17.07
C ALA A 307 24.16 -6.51 16.16
N THR A 308 22.96 -5.91 16.22
CA THR A 308 21.82 -6.30 15.38
C THR A 308 22.07 -5.88 13.93
N VAL A 309 22.58 -4.66 13.70
CA VAL A 309 22.97 -4.18 12.37
C VAL A 309 24.02 -5.09 11.77
N LYS A 310 25.10 -5.41 12.54
CA LYS A 310 26.15 -6.32 12.08
C LYS A 310 25.61 -7.68 11.69
N ALA A 311 24.76 -8.28 12.53
CA ALA A 311 24.16 -9.58 12.26
C ALA A 311 23.31 -9.56 10.97
N ALA A 312 22.56 -8.48 10.73
CA ALA A 312 21.78 -8.29 9.50
C ALA A 312 22.67 -8.20 8.26
N LEU A 313 23.76 -7.42 8.32
CA LEU A 313 24.73 -7.32 7.24
C LEU A 313 25.42 -8.68 6.95
N ASP A 314 25.74 -9.44 7.99
CA ASP A 314 26.36 -10.77 7.86
C ASP A 314 25.41 -11.76 7.13
N VAL A 315 24.09 -11.66 7.33
CA VAL A 315 23.11 -12.42 6.55
C VAL A 315 23.20 -12.06 5.07
N TYR A 316 23.13 -10.77 4.73
CA TYR A 316 23.19 -10.35 3.32
C TYR A 316 24.53 -10.68 2.66
N ARG A 317 25.65 -10.48 3.34
CA ARG A 317 27.00 -10.84 2.82
C ARG A 317 27.15 -12.33 2.56
N ARG A 318 26.55 -13.16 3.38
CA ARG A 318 26.53 -14.62 3.17
C ARG A 318 25.66 -15.01 1.98
N LEU A 319 24.51 -14.37 1.77
CA LEU A 319 23.59 -14.68 0.69
C LEU A 319 24.08 -14.11 -0.65
N LEU A 320 24.79 -13.00 -0.63
CA LEU A 320 25.22 -12.22 -1.79
C LEU A 320 26.75 -11.98 -1.72
N PRO A 321 27.59 -13.03 -1.81
CA PRO A 321 29.04 -12.92 -1.58
C PRO A 321 29.75 -12.01 -2.58
N ASP A 322 29.20 -11.84 -3.79
CA ASP A 322 29.77 -11.01 -4.84
C ASP A 322 29.25 -9.57 -4.81
N HIS A 323 28.39 -9.21 -3.84
CA HIS A 323 27.82 -7.88 -3.72
C HIS A 323 28.57 -7.02 -2.71
N HIS A 324 28.69 -5.73 -3.02
CA HIS A 324 29.00 -4.74 -2.01
C HIS A 324 27.76 -4.51 -1.13
N VAL A 325 27.88 -4.84 0.14
CA VAL A 325 26.78 -4.74 1.13
C VAL A 325 27.14 -3.66 2.13
N ASP A 326 26.42 -2.54 2.11
CA ASP A 326 26.61 -1.40 2.99
C ASP A 326 25.27 -0.89 3.54
N THR A 327 25.32 0.13 4.39
CA THR A 327 24.15 0.71 5.06
C THR A 327 23.93 2.15 4.63
N VAL A 328 22.69 2.64 4.77
CA VAL A 328 22.34 4.06 4.65
C VAL A 328 21.55 4.46 5.89
N ASN A 329 21.95 5.58 6.52
CA ASN A 329 21.27 6.09 7.69
C ASN A 329 19.95 6.78 7.34
N MET A 330 18.84 6.18 7.76
CA MET A 330 17.48 6.63 7.49
C MET A 330 16.83 7.35 8.67
N THR A 331 17.58 7.69 9.73
CA THR A 331 17.03 8.29 10.96
C THR A 331 16.22 9.55 10.70
N SER A 332 16.68 10.42 9.79
CA SER A 332 15.96 11.65 9.43
C SER A 332 14.59 11.39 8.79
N MET A 333 14.42 10.23 8.16
CA MET A 333 13.20 9.83 7.46
C MET A 333 12.31 8.86 8.23
N GLN A 334 12.75 8.37 9.40
CA GLN A 334 12.03 7.34 10.17
C GLN A 334 10.56 7.70 10.44
N LYS A 335 10.31 8.98 10.74
CA LYS A 335 8.95 9.48 11.02
C LYS A 335 8.03 9.52 9.79
N LEU A 336 8.58 9.41 8.59
CA LEU A 336 7.82 9.33 7.33
C LEU A 336 7.39 7.90 6.99
N GLU A 337 7.82 6.92 7.81
CA GLU A 337 7.39 5.52 7.75
C GLU A 337 7.72 4.83 6.40
N GLY A 338 8.74 5.31 5.69
CA GLY A 338 9.31 4.71 4.48
C GLY A 338 10.83 4.61 4.58
N ALA A 339 11.44 3.71 3.79
CA ALA A 339 12.88 3.52 3.75
C ALA A 339 13.40 3.47 2.30
N LEU A 340 14.55 2.83 2.05
CA LEU A 340 15.28 2.90 0.78
C LEU A 340 14.50 2.33 -0.40
N HIS A 341 13.86 1.17 -0.22
CA HIS A 341 13.05 0.56 -1.25
C HIS A 341 11.84 1.43 -1.61
N CYS A 342 11.17 2.01 -0.60
CA CYS A 342 10.01 2.87 -0.82
C CYS A 342 10.30 4.10 -1.70
N MET A 343 11.51 4.66 -1.63
CA MET A 343 11.90 5.84 -2.40
C MET A 343 12.60 5.53 -3.72
N SER A 344 12.75 4.26 -4.08
CA SER A 344 13.49 3.81 -5.26
C SER A 344 12.66 2.94 -6.19
N ILE A 345 13.01 2.95 -7.49
CA ILE A 345 12.50 1.98 -8.48
C ILE A 345 13.66 1.35 -9.21
N ASN A 346 13.61 0.05 -9.31
CA ASN A 346 14.49 -0.74 -10.16
C ASN A 346 14.01 -0.68 -11.61
N VAL A 347 14.87 -0.23 -12.52
CA VAL A 347 14.65 -0.30 -13.97
C VAL A 347 15.45 -1.47 -14.49
N PRO A 348 14.83 -2.58 -14.91
CA PRO A 348 15.55 -3.77 -15.36
C PRO A 348 16.31 -3.55 -16.67
N ASP A 349 17.31 -4.39 -16.95
CA ASP A 349 18.22 -4.21 -18.08
C ASP A 349 17.52 -4.21 -19.45
N TYR A 350 16.40 -4.92 -19.57
CA TYR A 350 15.60 -4.95 -20.81
C TYR A 350 14.73 -3.70 -21.03
N ALA A 351 14.47 -2.89 -19.99
CA ALA A 351 13.69 -1.65 -20.12
C ALA A 351 14.54 -0.52 -20.73
N LYS A 352 13.86 0.46 -21.33
CA LYS A 352 14.51 1.62 -21.90
C LYS A 352 14.51 2.78 -20.91
N LEU A 353 15.51 3.63 -21.03
CA LEU A 353 15.57 4.90 -20.34
C LEU A 353 15.16 6.04 -21.29
N PRO A 354 14.47 7.08 -20.82
CA PRO A 354 14.14 8.24 -21.64
C PRO A 354 15.39 8.90 -22.25
N SER A 355 15.26 9.43 -23.45
CA SER A 355 16.29 10.27 -24.04
C SER A 355 16.36 11.62 -23.32
N GLY A 356 17.55 12.26 -23.32
CA GLY A 356 17.73 13.59 -22.71
C GLY A 356 18.09 13.56 -21.23
N MET A 357 18.52 12.41 -20.70
CA MET A 357 19.17 12.36 -19.39
C MET A 357 20.45 13.18 -19.43
N MET A 358 20.72 13.88 -18.36
CA MET A 358 21.92 14.70 -18.19
C MET A 358 22.87 14.03 -17.20
N SER A 359 24.13 13.85 -17.58
CA SER A 359 25.16 13.64 -16.57
C SER A 359 25.22 14.84 -15.63
N VAL A 360 25.78 14.67 -14.43
CA VAL A 360 25.96 15.78 -13.47
C VAL A 360 26.73 16.94 -14.12
N LYS A 361 27.74 16.65 -14.96
CA LYS A 361 28.51 17.66 -15.72
C LYS A 361 27.60 18.48 -16.67
N GLN A 362 26.72 17.82 -17.41
CA GLN A 362 25.76 18.50 -18.30
C GLN A 362 24.73 19.31 -17.50
N ALA A 363 24.27 18.78 -16.39
CA ALA A 363 23.33 19.47 -15.50
C ALA A 363 23.94 20.76 -14.91
N ARG A 364 25.24 20.78 -14.56
CA ARG A 364 25.95 22.00 -14.13
C ARG A 364 25.89 23.11 -15.17
N VAL A 365 25.98 22.73 -16.45
CA VAL A 365 25.85 23.71 -17.55
C VAL A 365 24.41 24.18 -17.67
N ALA A 366 23.47 23.25 -17.57
CA ALA A 366 22.04 23.52 -17.72
C ALA A 366 21.47 24.46 -16.62
N VAL A 367 21.94 24.36 -15.38
CA VAL A 367 21.47 25.21 -14.26
C VAL A 367 21.75 26.70 -14.46
N ASN A 368 22.74 27.04 -15.30
CA ASN A 368 23.06 28.41 -15.67
C ASN A 368 22.17 28.97 -16.81
N GLN A 369 21.29 28.12 -17.38
CA GLN A 369 20.37 28.50 -18.45
C GLN A 369 18.96 28.68 -17.87
N THR A 370 18.50 29.90 -17.76
CA THR A 370 17.15 30.21 -17.24
C THR A 370 16.06 29.44 -18.02
N GLY A 371 15.18 28.75 -17.29
CA GLY A 371 14.03 28.04 -17.86
C GLY A 371 14.37 26.72 -18.55
N TYR A 372 15.49 26.07 -18.22
CA TYR A 372 15.90 24.81 -18.84
C TYR A 372 14.82 23.70 -18.68
N VAL A 373 14.34 23.44 -17.49
CA VAL A 373 13.32 22.39 -17.23
C VAL A 373 12.00 22.75 -17.91
N SER A 374 11.62 24.02 -17.92
CA SER A 374 10.44 24.51 -18.62
C SER A 374 10.52 24.30 -20.13
N LYS A 375 11.68 24.54 -20.74
CA LYS A 375 11.95 24.27 -22.17
C LYS A 375 11.91 22.78 -22.47
N ALA A 376 12.52 21.94 -21.62
CA ALA A 376 12.49 20.48 -21.78
C ALA A 376 11.04 19.96 -21.74
N LYS A 377 10.20 20.45 -20.82
CA LYS A 377 8.76 20.13 -20.74
C LYS A 377 7.99 20.54 -22.01
N SER A 378 8.26 21.72 -22.58
CA SER A 378 7.59 22.16 -23.81
C SER A 378 7.91 21.27 -25.00
N ASN A 379 9.11 20.76 -25.06
CA ASN A 379 9.53 19.82 -26.10
C ASN A 379 8.88 18.44 -25.93
N LEU A 380 8.76 17.95 -24.69
CA LEU A 380 8.05 16.70 -24.35
C LEU A 380 6.55 16.81 -24.65
N SER A 381 5.92 17.95 -24.32
CA SER A 381 4.49 18.18 -24.60
C SER A 381 4.20 18.33 -26.12
N LYS A 382 5.15 18.79 -26.91
CA LYS A 382 5.05 18.82 -28.38
C LYS A 382 5.17 17.44 -28.99
N ALA A 383 6.06 16.59 -28.48
CA ALA A 383 6.19 15.20 -28.91
C ALA A 383 4.92 14.38 -28.59
N SER A 384 4.29 14.62 -27.43
CA SER A 384 3.06 13.91 -27.02
C SER A 384 1.77 14.43 -27.68
N ARG A 385 1.75 15.65 -28.25
CA ARG A 385 0.56 16.20 -28.95
C ARG A 385 0.33 15.55 -30.32
N ASN A 386 1.34 14.93 -30.91
CA ASN A 386 1.20 14.21 -32.18
C ASN A 386 0.66 12.79 -32.02
N GLU A 387 0.63 12.25 -30.82
CA GLU A 387 -0.03 10.99 -30.50
C GLU A 387 -1.36 11.33 -29.80
N LYS A 388 -2.47 11.00 -30.46
CA LYS A 388 -3.83 11.12 -29.87
C LYS A 388 -3.81 10.51 -28.47
N ASN A 389 -4.48 11.17 -27.50
CA ASN A 389 -4.73 10.69 -26.15
C ASN A 389 -5.47 9.32 -26.18
N GLN A 390 -4.76 8.26 -26.52
CA GLN A 390 -5.26 6.90 -26.34
C GLN A 390 -4.85 6.48 -24.93
N GLU A 391 -5.83 6.13 -24.12
CA GLU A 391 -5.57 5.43 -22.87
C GLU A 391 -4.78 4.14 -23.18
N PRO A 392 -3.83 3.74 -22.32
CA PRO A 392 -3.09 2.50 -22.52
C PRO A 392 -4.05 1.31 -22.61
N PRO A 393 -3.70 0.25 -23.37
CA PRO A 393 -4.55 -0.92 -23.49
C PRO A 393 -4.78 -1.55 -22.11
N GLU A 394 -6.06 -1.82 -21.84
CA GLU A 394 -6.46 -2.48 -20.60
C GLU A 394 -6.29 -3.99 -20.72
N ILE A 395 -5.74 -4.61 -19.67
CA ILE A 395 -5.65 -6.06 -19.59
C ILE A 395 -7.05 -6.62 -19.32
N ASN A 396 -7.60 -7.35 -20.29
CA ASN A 396 -8.93 -7.97 -20.22
C ASN A 396 -9.04 -8.89 -18.98
N GLY A 397 -10.15 -8.78 -18.28
CA GLY A 397 -10.45 -9.56 -17.07
C GLY A 397 -10.54 -8.72 -15.80
N THR A 398 -10.31 -7.40 -15.88
CA THR A 398 -10.50 -6.49 -14.75
C THR A 398 -11.94 -5.94 -14.75
N PRO A 399 -12.66 -5.99 -13.62
CA PRO A 399 -14.01 -5.41 -13.55
C PRO A 399 -13.95 -3.88 -13.67
N LYS A 400 -14.96 -3.29 -14.31
CA LYS A 400 -15.17 -1.84 -14.24
C LYS A 400 -15.64 -1.48 -12.84
N PHE A 401 -14.70 -1.23 -11.92
CA PHE A 401 -15.00 -0.64 -10.63
C PHE A 401 -14.82 0.87 -10.72
N VAL A 402 -15.86 1.59 -10.33
CA VAL A 402 -15.79 3.04 -10.08
C VAL A 402 -14.81 3.23 -8.92
N SER A 403 -13.78 4.03 -9.13
CA SER A 403 -12.76 4.33 -8.12
C SER A 403 -13.43 4.83 -6.83
N ALA A 404 -13.33 4.05 -5.78
CA ALA A 404 -13.62 4.54 -4.44
C ALA A 404 -12.44 5.44 -4.02
N ASN A 405 -12.49 6.72 -4.46
CA ASN A 405 -11.63 7.75 -3.89
C ASN A 405 -11.97 7.93 -2.43
N LYS A 406 -11.04 7.60 -1.56
CA LYS A 406 -10.76 8.13 -0.22
C LYS A 406 -10.44 7.03 0.79
N SER A 407 -9.19 6.97 1.17
CA SER A 407 -8.82 6.48 2.49
C SER A 407 -7.47 7.06 2.91
N SER A 408 -7.45 8.33 3.33
CA SER A 408 -6.33 8.88 4.10
C SER A 408 -6.64 9.02 5.59
N ASP A 409 -7.84 8.62 6.06
CA ASP A 409 -8.26 8.77 7.47
C ASP A 409 -8.90 7.49 8.02
N MET A 410 -8.17 6.37 7.99
CA MET A 410 -8.52 5.17 8.75
C MET A 410 -7.33 4.68 9.57
N LEU A 411 -6.79 5.54 10.40
CA LEU A 411 -6.06 5.16 11.59
C LEU A 411 -7.04 5.29 12.76
N ASP A 412 -7.29 4.17 13.42
CA ASP A 412 -8.07 3.94 14.64
C ASP A 412 -9.44 3.29 14.43
N ASN A 413 -9.41 1.97 14.28
CA ASN A 413 -10.40 1.05 14.83
C ASN A 413 -10.05 -0.39 14.42
N VAL A 414 -9.08 -0.98 15.10
CA VAL A 414 -8.83 -2.43 15.04
C VAL A 414 -9.62 -3.07 16.16
N ALA A 415 -10.69 -3.76 15.81
CA ALA A 415 -11.35 -4.68 16.72
C ALA A 415 -10.37 -5.79 17.12
N THR A 416 -10.12 -5.90 18.41
CA THR A 416 -9.37 -6.98 19.03
C THR A 416 -10.00 -8.34 18.72
N PHE A 417 -9.23 -9.19 18.09
CA PHE A 417 -9.59 -10.57 17.80
C PHE A 417 -9.31 -11.41 19.05
N ASN A 418 -10.33 -11.72 19.85
CA ASN A 418 -10.31 -12.77 20.85
C ASN A 418 -10.94 -14.03 20.24
N GLY A 419 -10.12 -14.88 19.65
CA GLY A 419 -10.44 -16.26 19.33
C GLY A 419 -9.74 -17.16 20.33
N SER A 420 -10.49 -17.71 21.29
CA SER A 420 -9.97 -18.72 22.21
C SER A 420 -9.63 -19.99 21.43
N LEU A 421 -8.40 -20.41 21.53
CA LEU A 421 -8.00 -21.79 21.27
C LEU A 421 -7.98 -22.50 22.63
N ASP A 422 -8.89 -23.44 22.79
CA ASP A 422 -8.92 -24.37 23.92
C ASP A 422 -7.64 -25.19 23.98
N ALA A 423 -6.99 -25.19 25.13
CA ALA A 423 -5.99 -26.15 25.51
C ALA A 423 -6.37 -26.74 26.89
N PRO A 424 -6.10 -28.03 27.14
CA PRO A 424 -6.73 -28.78 28.21
C PRO A 424 -6.24 -28.41 29.61
N GLU A 425 -7.13 -28.59 30.55
CA GLU A 425 -6.97 -28.40 31.99
C GLU A 425 -5.78 -29.18 32.59
N SER A 426 -5.08 -28.54 33.51
CA SER A 426 -4.46 -29.21 34.65
C SER A 426 -4.53 -28.34 35.88
N ASP A 427 -5.08 -28.93 36.91
CA ASP A 427 -5.26 -28.44 38.29
C ASP A 427 -4.04 -27.78 38.94
N GLN A 428 -4.20 -26.71 39.69
CA GLN A 428 -4.04 -26.67 41.14
C GLN A 428 -4.03 -25.27 41.78
N LYS A 429 -4.93 -25.20 42.83
CA LYS A 429 -4.81 -24.53 44.13
C LYS A 429 -4.72 -23.00 44.31
N LYS A 430 -5.81 -22.56 44.91
CA LYS A 430 -6.10 -21.43 45.82
C LYS A 430 -4.89 -20.88 46.60
N THR A 431 -4.78 -19.53 46.65
CA THR A 431 -4.64 -18.77 47.89
C THR A 431 -5.17 -17.33 47.65
N GLY A 432 -6.05 -16.89 48.52
CA GLY A 432 -6.65 -15.57 48.46
C GLY A 432 -5.81 -14.50 49.17
N HIS A 433 -5.97 -13.27 48.73
CA HIS A 433 -5.86 -12.10 49.60
C HIS A 433 -6.74 -10.96 49.06
N SER A 434 -7.63 -10.53 49.97
CA SER A 434 -8.47 -9.35 49.86
C SER A 434 -7.66 -8.07 50.04
N PHE A 435 -7.94 -7.02 49.29
CA PHE A 435 -7.75 -5.64 49.75
C PHE A 435 -8.79 -4.66 49.16
N ALA A 436 -9.18 -3.79 50.03
CA ALA A 436 -10.31 -2.93 50.16
C ALA A 436 -10.54 -1.85 49.10
N ASN A 437 -11.81 -1.48 48.96
CA ASN A 437 -12.37 -0.28 48.33
C ASN A 437 -11.69 1.03 48.77
N LYS A 438 -11.37 1.88 47.78
CA LYS A 438 -11.39 3.35 48.00
C LYS A 438 -12.21 4.00 46.89
N THR A 439 -13.36 4.48 47.25
CA THR A 439 -14.20 5.42 46.51
C THR A 439 -13.50 6.78 46.38
N THR A 440 -13.32 7.27 45.17
CA THR A 440 -13.05 8.68 44.91
C THR A 440 -14.12 9.24 43.96
N LYS A 441 -14.86 10.22 44.45
CA LYS A 441 -15.83 11.04 43.72
C LYS A 441 -15.14 11.77 42.60
N VAL A 442 -15.63 11.64 41.38
CA VAL A 442 -15.22 12.50 40.26
C VAL A 442 -16.40 13.37 39.86
N ALA A 443 -16.13 14.67 39.83
CA ALA A 443 -17.05 15.74 39.52
C ALA A 443 -17.55 15.69 38.08
N ASN A 444 -18.82 15.98 37.88
CA ASN A 444 -19.45 16.23 36.59
C ASN A 444 -18.81 17.42 35.87
N SER A 445 -18.20 17.19 34.74
CA SER A 445 -17.92 18.24 33.74
C SER A 445 -18.69 17.91 32.46
N THR A 446 -19.78 18.62 32.26
CA THR A 446 -20.55 18.62 31.01
C THR A 446 -19.75 19.33 29.92
N LYS A 447 -19.12 18.57 29.02
CA LYS A 447 -18.65 19.07 27.72
C LYS A 447 -19.79 18.98 26.69
N PRO A 448 -19.99 20.00 25.82
CA PRO A 448 -20.99 19.92 24.76
C PRO A 448 -20.64 18.81 23.77
N PRO A 449 -21.63 18.18 23.10
CA PRO A 449 -21.38 17.10 22.14
C PRO A 449 -20.58 17.62 20.94
N ILE A 450 -19.49 16.94 20.65
CA ILE A 450 -18.67 17.19 19.46
C ILE A 450 -19.49 16.78 18.24
N VAL A 451 -19.95 17.75 17.44
CA VAL A 451 -20.58 17.48 16.13
C VAL A 451 -19.50 16.90 15.21
N GLN A 452 -19.70 15.69 14.73
CA GLN A 452 -18.73 15.02 13.85
C GLN A 452 -18.66 15.75 12.50
N PRO A 453 -17.44 15.96 11.92
CA PRO A 453 -17.23 16.69 10.65
C PRO A 453 -18.00 16.10 9.46
N ASP A 454 -18.31 14.81 9.49
CA ASP A 454 -18.98 14.08 8.42
C ASP A 454 -20.47 14.43 8.27
N ALA A 455 -21.15 14.71 9.37
CA ALA A 455 -22.56 15.12 9.35
C ALA A 455 -22.75 16.50 8.69
N VAL A 456 -21.84 17.44 8.96
CA VAL A 456 -21.85 18.79 8.35
C VAL A 456 -21.61 18.72 6.84
N ARG A 457 -20.79 17.79 6.37
CA ARG A 457 -20.52 17.56 4.95
C ARG A 457 -21.71 16.93 4.23
N ALA A 458 -22.37 15.96 4.85
CA ALA A 458 -23.55 15.32 4.30
C ALA A 458 -24.73 16.31 4.21
N ASP A 459 -24.90 17.20 5.19
CA ASP A 459 -25.92 18.25 5.15
C ASP A 459 -25.64 19.28 4.05
N LYS A 460 -24.38 19.61 3.75
CA LYS A 460 -24.00 20.44 2.59
C LYS A 460 -24.30 19.76 1.26
N LEU A 461 -24.05 18.44 1.14
CA LEU A 461 -24.38 17.66 -0.05
C LEU A 461 -25.90 17.57 -0.25
N LEU A 462 -26.63 17.32 0.83
CA LEU A 462 -28.09 17.29 0.81
C LEU A 462 -28.67 18.62 0.35
N ASN A 463 -28.20 19.76 0.88
CA ASN A 463 -28.63 21.10 0.49
C ASN A 463 -28.28 21.39 -0.98
N LYS A 464 -27.14 20.93 -1.47
CA LYS A 464 -26.76 21.03 -2.88
C LYS A 464 -27.69 20.20 -3.77
N GLN A 465 -28.14 19.03 -3.34
CA GLN A 465 -29.08 18.19 -4.08
C GLN A 465 -30.50 18.79 -4.08
N LEU A 466 -30.95 19.32 -2.94
CA LEU A 466 -32.24 20.02 -2.86
C LEU A 466 -32.32 21.29 -3.72
N SER A 467 -31.17 21.90 -4.04
CA SER A 467 -31.09 23.03 -4.96
C SER A 467 -30.96 22.63 -6.43
N ASN A 468 -30.75 21.34 -6.75
CA ASN A 468 -30.70 20.84 -8.13
C ASN A 468 -32.11 20.64 -8.69
N PRO A 469 -32.50 21.35 -9.79
CA PRO A 469 -33.84 21.24 -10.36
C PRO A 469 -34.16 19.86 -10.99
N LEU A 470 -33.16 19.03 -11.23
CA LEU A 470 -33.31 17.69 -11.79
C LEU A 470 -33.54 16.59 -10.74
N VAL A 471 -33.45 16.90 -9.45
CA VAL A 471 -33.64 15.93 -8.36
C VAL A 471 -35.08 16.00 -7.85
N ASP A 472 -35.73 14.84 -7.81
CA ASP A 472 -37.06 14.70 -7.23
C ASP A 472 -37.01 14.94 -5.70
N LYS A 473 -37.43 16.12 -5.30
CA LYS A 473 -37.44 16.53 -3.89
C LYS A 473 -38.32 15.66 -3.01
N SER A 474 -39.36 15.02 -3.59
CA SER A 474 -40.24 14.12 -2.85
C SER A 474 -39.52 12.82 -2.46
N GLN A 475 -38.65 12.31 -3.33
CA GLN A 475 -37.81 11.16 -3.04
C GLN A 475 -36.76 11.48 -1.96
N VAL A 476 -36.13 12.65 -2.02
CA VAL A 476 -35.19 13.07 -0.98
C VAL A 476 -35.89 13.16 0.37
N ALA A 477 -37.05 13.81 0.45
CA ALA A 477 -37.82 13.92 1.67
C ALA A 477 -38.24 12.55 2.22
N ALA A 478 -38.66 11.63 1.34
CA ALA A 478 -39.02 10.26 1.74
C ALA A 478 -37.82 9.51 2.35
N VAL A 479 -36.62 9.59 1.75
CA VAL A 479 -35.40 8.95 2.23
C VAL A 479 -34.94 9.53 3.56
N MET A 480 -35.06 10.83 3.76
CA MET A 480 -34.69 11.48 5.02
C MET A 480 -35.49 10.96 6.23
N THR A 481 -36.67 10.40 6.04
CA THR A 481 -37.44 9.78 7.13
C THR A 481 -36.82 8.52 7.70
N TYR A 482 -35.79 7.94 7.04
CA TYR A 482 -35.02 6.79 7.52
C TYR A 482 -33.71 7.20 8.22
N ARG A 483 -33.36 8.49 8.17
CA ARG A 483 -32.19 9.03 8.86
C ARG A 483 -32.49 9.30 10.32
N ARG A 484 -31.58 8.85 11.19
CA ARG A 484 -31.67 9.07 12.62
C ARG A 484 -30.27 9.01 13.25
N LYS A 485 -30.09 9.73 14.33
CA LYS A 485 -28.94 9.56 15.21
C LYS A 485 -29.26 8.42 16.18
N PHE A 486 -28.73 7.24 15.87
CA PHE A 486 -28.85 6.07 16.74
C PHE A 486 -27.87 6.16 17.90
N VAL A 487 -28.34 5.82 19.10
CA VAL A 487 -27.60 5.94 20.37
C VAL A 487 -27.57 4.57 21.04
N ASP A 488 -26.44 4.17 21.59
CA ASP A 488 -26.32 2.94 22.35
C ASP A 488 -26.98 3.07 23.74
N GLU A 489 -27.21 1.93 24.39
CA GLU A 489 -27.87 1.88 25.71
C GLU A 489 -27.09 2.65 26.78
N SER A 490 -25.77 2.69 26.70
CA SER A 490 -24.92 3.46 27.62
C SER A 490 -24.94 4.97 27.38
N ARG A 491 -25.48 5.42 26.23
CA ARG A 491 -25.48 6.80 25.72
C ARG A 491 -24.09 7.41 25.53
N GLN A 492 -23.07 6.57 25.54
CA GLN A 492 -21.68 7.00 25.30
C GLN A 492 -21.34 7.04 23.81
N PHE A 493 -22.01 6.23 23.00
CA PHE A 493 -21.78 6.13 21.56
C PHE A 493 -23.03 6.49 20.77
N SER A 494 -22.84 7.17 19.66
CA SER A 494 -23.93 7.47 18.72
C SER A 494 -23.45 7.49 17.28
N VAL A 495 -24.35 7.15 16.35
CA VAL A 495 -24.10 7.18 14.91
C VAL A 495 -25.27 7.83 14.18
N ASP A 496 -24.98 8.82 13.32
CA ASP A 496 -25.96 9.39 12.39
C ASP A 496 -26.03 8.50 11.14
N ALA A 497 -27.16 7.87 10.88
CA ALA A 497 -27.29 6.84 9.87
C ALA A 497 -28.72 6.73 9.33
N TYR A 498 -28.83 6.13 8.15
CA TYR A 498 -30.11 5.69 7.57
C TYR A 498 -30.36 4.23 7.95
N ALA A 499 -31.55 3.89 8.47
CA ALA A 499 -31.96 2.51 8.63
C ALA A 499 -32.35 1.93 7.28
N ILE A 500 -31.56 0.97 6.80
CA ILE A 500 -31.66 0.41 5.44
C ILE A 500 -32.07 -1.07 5.42
N GLY A 501 -32.26 -1.68 6.58
CA GLY A 501 -32.71 -3.06 6.71
C GLY A 501 -32.91 -3.48 8.17
N LEU A 502 -33.74 -4.50 8.35
CA LEU A 502 -33.95 -5.18 9.63
C LEU A 502 -33.87 -6.69 9.42
N GLN A 503 -33.04 -7.36 10.21
CA GLN A 503 -32.85 -8.81 10.19
C GLN A 503 -33.00 -9.34 11.63
N GLN A 504 -34.09 -10.04 11.90
CA GLN A 504 -34.40 -10.60 13.23
C GLN A 504 -34.19 -9.57 14.37
N ASP A 505 -33.09 -9.71 15.10
CA ASP A 505 -32.67 -8.88 16.23
C ASP A 505 -31.65 -7.78 15.88
N ARG A 506 -31.42 -7.52 14.59
CA ARG A 506 -30.38 -6.59 14.14
C ARG A 506 -30.92 -5.55 13.17
N VAL A 507 -30.41 -4.32 13.27
CA VAL A 507 -30.65 -3.25 12.30
C VAL A 507 -29.41 -3.06 11.42
N LEU A 508 -29.65 -2.94 10.12
CA LEU A 508 -28.65 -2.55 9.13
C LEU A 508 -28.74 -1.05 8.92
N LEU A 509 -27.65 -0.35 9.18
CA LEU A 509 -27.52 1.10 9.15
C LEU A 509 -26.52 1.53 8.07
N ARG A 510 -26.86 2.54 7.28
CA ARG A 510 -25.91 3.25 6.41
C ARG A 510 -25.54 4.56 7.04
N ARG A 511 -24.26 4.75 7.40
CA ARG A 511 -23.78 5.99 8.01
C ARG A 511 -23.91 7.17 7.07
N VAL A 512 -24.29 8.33 7.60
CA VAL A 512 -24.42 9.58 6.87
C VAL A 512 -23.03 10.09 6.47
N GLY A 513 -22.84 10.41 5.18
CA GLY A 513 -21.61 10.97 4.65
C GLY A 513 -20.41 10.01 4.57
N VAL A 514 -20.57 8.75 4.95
CA VAL A 514 -19.50 7.75 4.96
C VAL A 514 -19.99 6.49 4.23
N PRO A 515 -19.23 5.93 3.27
CA PRO A 515 -19.63 4.73 2.53
C PRO A 515 -19.49 3.45 3.38
N LYS A 516 -19.99 3.48 4.63
CA LYS A 516 -19.92 2.36 5.58
C LYS A 516 -21.28 1.97 6.07
N GLU A 517 -21.58 0.67 6.01
CA GLU A 517 -22.76 0.07 6.60
C GLU A 517 -22.39 -0.60 7.92
N LEU A 518 -23.29 -0.55 8.87
CA LEU A 518 -23.14 -1.14 10.21
C LEU A 518 -24.33 -2.04 10.47
N THR A 519 -24.08 -3.21 11.02
CA THR A 519 -25.13 -4.10 11.54
C THR A 519 -25.02 -4.09 13.06
N LEU A 520 -26.03 -3.56 13.73
CA LEU A 520 -26.06 -3.45 15.18
C LEU A 520 -27.16 -4.33 15.76
N PRO A 521 -26.91 -5.03 16.88
CA PRO A 521 -27.98 -5.67 17.66
C PRO A 521 -28.94 -4.60 18.19
N ILE A 522 -30.25 -4.84 18.05
CA ILE A 522 -31.30 -3.87 18.45
C ILE A 522 -31.32 -3.68 19.97
N ASP A 523 -31.03 -4.73 20.73
CA ASP A 523 -30.94 -4.71 22.19
C ASP A 523 -29.85 -3.80 22.75
N ARG A 524 -28.81 -3.49 21.93
CA ARG A 524 -27.74 -2.55 22.30
C ARG A 524 -28.07 -1.08 22.05
N LEU A 525 -29.20 -0.78 21.44
CA LEU A 525 -29.66 0.59 21.23
C LEU A 525 -30.42 1.10 22.45
N CYS A 526 -30.43 2.41 22.65
CA CYS A 526 -31.25 3.03 23.67
C CYS A 526 -32.76 2.76 23.42
N GLU A 527 -33.57 2.89 24.47
CA GLU A 527 -35.00 2.56 24.41
C GLU A 527 -35.74 3.37 23.33
N GLU A 528 -35.41 4.64 23.16
CA GLU A 528 -36.06 5.53 22.19
C GLU A 528 -35.78 5.08 20.74
N ASP A 529 -34.59 4.50 20.48
CA ASP A 529 -34.21 3.99 19.16
C ASP A 529 -34.84 2.63 18.89
N ARG A 530 -34.96 1.77 19.90
CA ARG A 530 -35.67 0.49 19.78
C ARG A 530 -37.15 0.73 19.45
N GLN A 531 -37.84 1.63 20.16
CA GLN A 531 -39.22 2.00 19.90
C GLN A 531 -39.41 2.62 18.51
N TRP A 532 -38.45 3.44 18.06
CA TRP A 532 -38.48 4.00 16.73
C TRP A 532 -38.33 2.91 15.64
N LEU A 533 -37.46 1.94 15.84
CA LEU A 533 -37.28 0.81 14.91
C LEU A 533 -38.56 -0.04 14.85
N ASP A 534 -39.15 -0.35 15.98
CA ASP A 534 -40.40 -1.11 16.07
C ASP A 534 -41.54 -0.40 15.32
N LYS A 535 -41.71 0.89 15.56
CA LYS A 535 -42.72 1.72 14.87
C LYS A 535 -42.50 1.79 13.35
N ASN A 536 -41.26 1.67 12.87
CA ASN A 536 -40.89 1.76 11.45
C ASN A 536 -40.53 0.40 10.84
N ASP A 537 -40.71 -0.72 11.55
CA ASP A 537 -40.25 -2.05 11.13
C ASP A 537 -40.70 -2.40 9.72
N ARG A 538 -42.01 -2.39 9.46
CA ARG A 538 -42.58 -2.72 8.15
C ARG A 538 -42.05 -1.78 7.04
N LYS A 539 -41.96 -0.49 7.34
CA LYS A 539 -41.48 0.51 6.41
C LYS A 539 -40.02 0.27 6.01
N ILE A 540 -39.17 -0.09 7.00
CA ILE A 540 -37.74 -0.36 6.76
C ILE A 540 -37.58 -1.66 5.97
N ARG A 541 -38.31 -2.72 6.29
CA ARG A 541 -38.28 -4.00 5.55
C ARG A 541 -38.73 -3.84 4.11
N ASP A 542 -39.80 -3.11 3.86
CA ASP A 542 -40.38 -2.96 2.52
C ASP A 542 -39.57 -2.03 1.61
N ASN A 543 -38.86 -1.06 2.15
CA ASN A 543 -38.21 0.00 1.37
C ASN A 543 -36.72 0.18 1.64
N GLY A 544 -36.12 -0.51 2.58
CA GLY A 544 -34.72 -0.33 2.99
C GLY A 544 -33.74 -0.43 1.83
N ASP A 545 -33.92 -1.37 0.92
CA ASP A 545 -33.09 -1.51 -0.28
C ASP A 545 -33.23 -0.34 -1.27
N LYS A 546 -34.41 0.28 -1.36
CA LYS A 546 -34.61 1.49 -2.17
C LYS A 546 -33.89 2.67 -1.54
N VAL A 547 -34.01 2.83 -0.21
CA VAL A 547 -33.29 3.84 0.57
C VAL A 547 -31.78 3.67 0.41
N ARG A 548 -31.29 2.45 0.56
CA ARG A 548 -29.88 2.09 0.40
C ARG A 548 -29.35 2.52 -0.97
N ARG A 549 -30.03 2.14 -2.05
CA ARG A 549 -29.65 2.51 -3.43
C ARG A 549 -29.65 4.02 -3.61
N PHE A 550 -30.69 4.71 -3.15
CA PHE A 550 -30.79 6.16 -3.28
C PHE A 550 -29.65 6.87 -2.52
N VAL A 551 -29.37 6.50 -1.26
CA VAL A 551 -28.30 7.07 -0.43
C VAL A 551 -26.92 6.86 -1.09
N ILE A 552 -26.68 5.64 -1.61
CA ILE A 552 -25.40 5.32 -2.30
C ILE A 552 -25.25 6.14 -3.59
N SER A 553 -26.30 6.19 -4.44
CA SER A 553 -26.25 6.89 -5.74
C SER A 553 -26.07 8.40 -5.61
N ASN A 554 -26.49 8.96 -4.49
CA ASN A 554 -26.45 10.41 -4.25
C ASN A 554 -25.34 10.83 -3.25
N GLY A 555 -24.52 9.91 -2.75
CA GLY A 555 -23.41 10.20 -1.85
C GLY A 555 -23.83 10.75 -0.47
N LEU A 556 -25.04 10.38 0.01
CA LEU A 556 -25.64 10.85 1.28
C LEU A 556 -25.25 9.99 2.47
#